data_cd79c43d5f71d10578bfd7c8f7ec85a8
#
_entry.id   cd79c43d5f71d10578bfd7c8f7ec85a8
#
_cell.length_a   1.000
_cell.length_b   1.000
_cell.length_c   1.000
_cell.angle_alpha   90.00
_cell.angle_beta   90.00
_cell.angle_gamma   90.00
#
_symmetry.space_group_name_H-M   'P 1'
#
loop_
_entity.id
_entity.type
_entity.pdbx_description
1 polymer ?
#
loop_
_entity_poly.entity_id
_entity_poly.type
_entity_poly.pdbx_seq_one_letter_code
_entity_poly.pdbx_strand_id
1 'polypeptide(L)'
;MDDKQFVVVLALPMDSDDAWIMVKNKSRGWEFPGGNLRTGEAPEEAALRELYEETGILGTAKAIEESLMLGGYVVLVRVEREVSPDPWISSDDSIEEAGWCLQIPESSAWGKEEIQSVLDHDWRTSSSLES
;
A
#
# COMPACT_ATOMS: atom_id res chain seq x y z
N MET A 1 -24.02 6.32 -4.70
CA MET A 1 -23.50 6.12 -3.35
C MET A 1 -22.16 5.42 -3.40
N ASP A 2 -21.24 5.92 -2.69
CA ASP A 2 -19.89 5.43 -2.76
C ASP A 2 -19.57 4.52 -1.58
N ASP A 3 -19.60 3.23 -1.83
CA ASP A 3 -19.41 2.23 -0.79
C ASP A 3 -17.99 1.69 -0.80
N LYS A 4 -17.02 2.59 -0.69
CA LYS A 4 -15.64 2.15 -0.60
C LYS A 4 -15.40 1.48 0.74
N GLN A 5 -14.87 0.26 0.70
CA GLN A 5 -14.78 -0.59 1.88
C GLN A 5 -13.36 -0.95 2.25
N PHE A 6 -12.39 -0.70 1.39
CA PHE A 6 -11.00 -1.09 1.69
C PHE A 6 -10.02 -0.01 1.25
N VAL A 7 -8.79 -0.14 1.76
CA VAL A 7 -7.67 0.71 1.36
C VAL A 7 -6.54 -0.15 0.84
N VAL A 8 -5.79 0.42 -0.10
CA VAL A 8 -4.56 -0.12 -0.64
C VAL A 8 -3.48 0.92 -0.40
N VAL A 9 -2.31 0.48 0.04
CA VAL A 9 -1.23 1.39 0.41
C VAL A 9 -0.11 1.34 -0.61
N LEU A 10 0.19 2.49 -1.22
CA LEU A 10 1.41 2.65 -2.01
C LEU A 10 2.44 3.30 -1.09
N ALA A 11 3.33 2.48 -0.52
CA ALA A 11 4.34 2.94 0.42
C ALA A 11 5.67 3.11 -0.30
N LEU A 12 6.15 4.35 -0.36
CA LEU A 12 7.38 4.74 -1.06
C LEU A 12 8.40 5.29 -0.06
N PRO A 13 9.70 5.23 -0.39
CA PRO A 13 10.72 5.90 0.43
C PRO A 13 10.48 7.41 0.44
N MET A 14 11.07 8.11 1.40
CA MET A 14 10.87 9.55 1.53
C MET A 14 11.35 10.33 0.31
N ASP A 15 12.38 9.87 -0.35
CA ASP A 15 13.10 10.64 -1.37
C ASP A 15 13.18 9.97 -2.74
N SER A 16 12.41 8.90 -2.97
CA SER A 16 12.47 8.16 -4.23
C SER A 16 11.13 7.53 -4.56
N ASP A 17 10.86 7.36 -5.84
CA ASP A 17 9.67 6.65 -6.32
C ASP A 17 10.04 5.31 -6.97
N ASP A 18 11.29 4.87 -6.81
CA ASP A 18 11.80 3.71 -7.54
C ASP A 18 11.55 2.38 -6.84
N ALA A 19 11.09 2.41 -5.61
CA ALA A 19 10.81 1.20 -4.85
C ALA A 19 9.50 1.37 -4.10
N TRP A 20 8.83 0.27 -3.87
CA TRP A 20 7.58 0.28 -3.09
C TRP A 20 7.52 -0.97 -2.21
N ILE A 21 6.73 -0.93 -1.15
CA ILE A 21 6.60 -2.06 -0.24
C ILE A 21 5.45 -2.95 -0.68
N MET A 22 5.70 -4.26 -0.69
CA MET A 22 4.65 -5.26 -0.84
C MET A 22 4.73 -6.25 0.29
N VAL A 23 3.62 -6.96 0.51
CA VAL A 23 3.54 -8.02 1.52
C VAL A 23 3.16 -9.31 0.82
N LYS A 24 3.67 -10.43 1.34
CA LYS A 24 3.36 -11.74 0.78
C LYS A 24 2.26 -12.37 1.63
N ASN A 25 1.05 -12.36 1.10
CA ASN A 25 -0.08 -13.02 1.74
C ASN A 25 0.10 -14.54 1.61
N LYS A 26 -0.08 -15.26 2.69
CA LYS A 26 0.16 -16.72 2.73
C LYS A 26 -0.69 -17.51 1.74
N SER A 27 -1.88 -17.02 1.42
CA SER A 27 -2.77 -17.72 0.50
C SER A 27 -2.82 -17.10 -0.90
N ARG A 28 -2.51 -15.80 -1.07
CA ARG A 28 -2.67 -15.11 -2.35
C ARG A 28 -1.36 -14.73 -3.06
N GLY A 29 -0.28 -14.60 -2.30
CA GLY A 29 0.99 -14.14 -2.88
C GLY A 29 1.23 -12.65 -2.60
N TRP A 30 2.09 -12.03 -3.41
CA TRP A 30 2.50 -10.65 -3.21
C TRP A 30 1.41 -9.64 -3.58
N GLU A 31 1.20 -8.67 -2.73
CA GLU A 31 0.18 -7.62 -2.91
C GLU A 31 0.63 -6.34 -2.20
N PHE A 32 0.01 -5.21 -2.55
CA PHE A 32 0.20 -3.99 -1.75
C PHE A 32 -0.38 -4.21 -0.36
N PRO A 33 0.20 -3.58 0.67
CA PRO A 33 -0.43 -3.60 1.99
C PRO A 33 -1.82 -3.00 1.91
N GLY A 34 -2.72 -3.46 2.76
CA GLY A 34 -4.06 -2.91 2.81
C GLY A 34 -5.03 -3.81 3.53
N GLY A 35 -6.26 -3.38 3.57
CA GLY A 35 -7.33 -4.12 4.21
C GLY A 35 -8.60 -3.31 4.33
N ASN A 36 -9.54 -3.81 5.10
CA ASN A 36 -10.86 -3.20 5.22
C ASN A 36 -10.85 -1.96 6.10
N LEU A 37 -11.67 -1.00 5.73
CA LEU A 37 -11.97 0.15 6.59
C LEU A 37 -12.79 -0.31 7.79
N ARG A 38 -12.49 0.25 8.95
CA ARG A 38 -13.31 0.08 10.14
C ARG A 38 -14.38 1.15 10.18
N THR A 39 -15.47 0.89 10.88
CA THR A 39 -16.55 1.86 11.03
C THR A 39 -16.01 3.16 11.62
N GLY A 40 -16.26 4.28 10.94
CA GLY A 40 -15.82 5.60 11.39
C GLY A 40 -14.35 5.92 11.15
N GLU A 41 -13.61 5.01 10.52
CA GLU A 41 -12.20 5.21 10.24
C GLU A 41 -12.02 5.95 8.90
N ALA A 42 -11.17 6.97 8.89
CA ALA A 42 -10.83 7.64 7.64
C ALA A 42 -9.89 6.76 6.80
N PRO A 43 -9.92 6.89 5.46
CA PRO A 43 -9.05 6.08 4.61
C PRO A 43 -7.57 6.20 4.95
N GLU A 44 -7.07 7.39 5.25
CA GLU A 44 -5.67 7.58 5.61
C GLU A 44 -5.32 6.92 6.93
N GLU A 45 -6.26 6.90 7.88
CA GLU A 45 -6.06 6.19 9.15
C GLU A 45 -5.98 4.68 8.91
N ALA A 46 -6.88 4.15 8.08
CA ALA A 46 -6.88 2.74 7.74
C ALA A 46 -5.59 2.34 7.03
N ALA A 47 -5.12 3.17 6.10
CA ALA A 47 -3.89 2.91 5.36
C ALA A 47 -2.68 2.82 6.30
N LEU A 48 -2.54 3.77 7.21
CA LEU A 48 -1.42 3.76 8.16
C LEU A 48 -1.51 2.60 9.13
N ARG A 49 -2.71 2.25 9.58
CA ARG A 49 -2.94 1.12 10.47
C ARG A 49 -2.58 -0.20 9.77
N GLU A 50 -3.09 -0.41 8.56
CA GLU A 50 -2.83 -1.65 7.81
C GLU A 50 -1.35 -1.78 7.47
N LEU A 51 -0.70 -0.68 7.08
CA LEU A 51 0.75 -0.71 6.82
C LEU A 51 1.51 -1.16 8.06
N TYR A 52 1.19 -0.58 9.20
CA TYR A 52 1.87 -0.93 10.45
C TYR A 52 1.60 -2.38 10.86
N GLU A 53 0.35 -2.82 10.77
CA GLU A 53 -0.02 -4.19 11.14
C GLU A 53 0.70 -5.22 10.27
N GLU A 54 0.82 -4.95 8.97
CA GLU A 54 1.38 -5.91 8.03
C GLU A 54 2.90 -5.81 7.88
N THR A 55 3.49 -4.65 8.08
CA THR A 55 4.93 -4.45 7.84
C THR A 55 5.71 -4.00 9.07
N GLY A 56 5.05 -3.51 10.11
CA GLY A 56 5.70 -2.92 11.27
C GLY A 56 6.22 -1.52 11.03
N ILE A 57 5.92 -0.92 9.90
CA ILE A 57 6.46 0.39 9.52
C ILE A 57 5.42 1.49 9.75
N LEU A 58 5.88 2.59 10.34
CA LEU A 58 5.09 3.81 10.47
C LEU A 58 5.41 4.73 9.30
N GLY A 59 4.37 5.33 8.72
CA GLY A 59 4.53 6.21 7.59
C GLY A 59 3.72 7.48 7.72
N THR A 60 3.82 8.34 6.72
CA THR A 60 3.05 9.57 6.62
C THR A 60 2.19 9.51 5.37
N ALA A 61 0.87 9.62 5.53
CA ALA A 61 -0.05 9.61 4.39
C ALA A 61 0.01 10.96 3.68
N LYS A 62 0.17 10.92 2.36
CA LYS A 62 0.39 12.12 1.56
C LYS A 62 -0.76 12.45 0.62
N ALA A 63 -1.44 11.46 0.09
CA ALA A 63 -2.52 11.69 -0.87
C ALA A 63 -3.43 10.47 -0.94
N ILE A 64 -4.66 10.69 -1.41
CA ILE A 64 -5.66 9.64 -1.58
C ILE A 64 -6.21 9.71 -3.01
N GLU A 65 -6.38 8.56 -3.62
CA GLU A 65 -7.02 8.43 -4.92
C GLU A 65 -8.19 7.45 -4.84
N GLU A 66 -9.35 7.87 -5.32
CA GLU A 66 -10.57 7.07 -5.30
C GLU A 66 -10.86 6.33 -6.60
N SER A 67 -10.18 6.70 -7.68
CA SER A 67 -10.53 6.23 -9.03
C SER A 67 -9.73 5.04 -9.52
N LEU A 68 -8.67 4.64 -8.78
CA LEU A 68 -7.79 3.56 -9.22
C LEU A 68 -8.34 2.17 -8.94
N MET A 69 -9.15 2.03 -7.91
CA MET A 69 -9.67 0.72 -7.48
C MET A 69 -11.18 0.79 -7.30
N LEU A 70 -11.87 -0.18 -7.87
CA LEU A 70 -13.30 -0.31 -7.65
C LEU A 70 -13.52 -0.77 -6.21
N GLY A 71 -14.29 0.01 -5.45
CA GLY A 71 -14.61 -0.31 -4.07
C GLY A 71 -13.56 0.02 -3.03
N GLY A 72 -12.46 0.66 -3.43
CA GLY A 72 -11.40 0.99 -2.49
C GLY A 72 -10.70 2.31 -2.77
N TYR A 73 -9.93 2.74 -1.78
CA TYR A 73 -9.04 3.90 -1.91
C TYR A 73 -7.61 3.42 -2.07
N VAL A 74 -6.80 4.16 -2.84
CA VAL A 74 -5.36 3.98 -2.82
C VAL A 74 -4.77 5.18 -2.09
N VAL A 75 -3.93 4.92 -1.10
CA VAL A 75 -3.32 5.98 -0.28
C VAL A 75 -1.82 5.96 -0.49
N LEU A 76 -1.28 7.10 -0.89
CA LEU A 76 0.16 7.29 -1.02
C LEU A 76 0.75 7.58 0.36
N VAL A 77 1.73 6.77 0.76
CA VAL A 77 2.38 6.89 2.07
C VAL A 77 3.88 6.96 1.86
N ARG A 78 4.55 7.92 2.53
CA ARG A 78 6.01 8.00 2.54
C ARG A 78 6.53 7.41 3.84
N VAL A 79 7.59 6.61 3.74
CA VAL A 79 8.19 5.95 4.90
C VAL A 79 9.68 6.25 4.95
N GLU A 80 10.21 6.32 6.18
CA GLU A 80 11.64 6.62 6.39
C GLU A 80 12.52 5.38 6.36
N ARG A 81 11.93 4.21 6.16
CA ARG A 81 12.66 2.95 6.10
C ARG A 81 13.58 2.92 4.88
N GLU A 82 14.82 2.57 5.11
CA GLU A 82 15.81 2.44 4.05
C GLU A 82 15.48 1.26 3.14
N VAL A 83 15.62 1.46 1.83
CA VAL A 83 15.39 0.39 0.87
C VAL A 83 16.50 -0.66 1.00
N SER A 84 16.09 -1.93 1.12
CA SER A 84 16.97 -3.04 1.31
C SER A 84 16.48 -4.21 0.46
N PRO A 85 17.38 -5.06 -0.06
CA PRO A 85 16.96 -6.25 -0.81
C PRO A 85 16.40 -7.36 0.08
N ASP A 86 16.59 -7.27 1.39
CA ASP A 86 16.19 -8.33 2.31
C ASP A 86 14.77 -8.13 2.81
N PRO A 87 13.87 -9.11 2.58
CA PRO A 87 12.54 -9.04 3.17
C PRO A 87 12.59 -9.29 4.68
N TRP A 88 11.52 -8.94 5.36
CA TRP A 88 11.43 -9.16 6.81
C TRP A 88 10.10 -9.84 7.15
N ILE A 89 10.10 -10.50 8.30
CA ILE A 89 8.95 -11.26 8.76
C ILE A 89 7.88 -10.32 9.30
N SER A 90 6.64 -10.59 8.92
CA SER A 90 5.49 -9.84 9.43
C SER A 90 4.99 -10.47 10.73
N SER A 91 4.46 -9.63 11.62
CA SER A 91 3.77 -10.14 12.82
C SER A 91 2.30 -10.44 12.55
N ASP A 92 1.79 -10.12 11.38
CA ASP A 92 0.42 -10.45 10.96
C ASP A 92 0.37 -11.90 10.51
N ASP A 93 -0.54 -12.68 11.10
CA ASP A 93 -0.62 -14.12 10.83
C ASP A 93 -0.94 -14.45 9.37
N SER A 94 -1.59 -13.56 8.64
CA SER A 94 -1.94 -13.79 7.23
C SER A 94 -0.82 -13.43 6.27
N ILE A 95 0.23 -12.76 6.76
CA ILE A 95 1.33 -12.24 5.95
C ILE A 95 2.60 -13.02 6.31
N GLU A 96 3.23 -13.59 5.29
CA GLU A 96 4.46 -14.35 5.48
C GLU A 96 5.65 -13.41 5.68
N GLU A 97 5.79 -12.44 4.77
CA GLU A 97 6.90 -11.48 4.84
C GLU A 97 6.53 -10.19 4.11
N ALA A 98 7.29 -9.14 4.36
CA ALA A 98 7.17 -7.86 3.68
C ALA A 98 8.53 -7.52 3.06
N GLY A 99 8.52 -6.70 2.03
CA GLY A 99 9.77 -6.31 1.40
C GLY A 99 9.61 -5.17 0.42
N TRP A 100 10.73 -4.57 0.09
CA TRP A 100 10.82 -3.56 -0.97
C TRP A 100 10.86 -4.26 -2.32
N CYS A 101 10.11 -3.73 -3.29
CA CYS A 101 10.10 -4.22 -4.66
C CYS A 101 10.62 -3.14 -5.60
N LEU A 102 11.37 -3.55 -6.61
CA LEU A 102 11.80 -2.71 -7.72
C LEU A 102 11.13 -3.13 -9.01
N GLN A 103 10.51 -4.29 -8.99
CA GLN A 103 9.78 -4.87 -10.11
C GLN A 103 8.56 -5.58 -9.57
N ILE A 104 7.52 -5.71 -10.40
CA ILE A 104 6.31 -6.42 -10.00
C ILE A 104 6.65 -7.91 -9.84
N PRO A 105 6.36 -8.49 -8.66
CA PRO A 105 6.64 -9.91 -8.44
C PRO A 105 5.81 -10.79 -9.36
N GLU A 106 6.38 -11.93 -9.77
CA GLU A 106 5.69 -12.88 -10.65
C GLU A 106 4.48 -13.52 -9.97
N SER A 107 4.58 -13.83 -8.69
CA SER A 107 3.49 -14.47 -7.95
C SER A 107 2.66 -13.43 -7.19
N SER A 108 2.16 -12.44 -7.91
CA SER A 108 1.32 -11.40 -7.33
C SER A 108 -0.13 -11.85 -7.23
N ALA A 109 -0.81 -11.37 -6.19
CA ALA A 109 -2.22 -11.65 -5.97
C ALA A 109 -3.12 -10.93 -6.98
N TRP A 110 -2.62 -9.86 -7.58
CA TRP A 110 -3.36 -9.04 -8.54
C TRP A 110 -2.75 -9.18 -9.92
N GLY A 111 -3.51 -8.77 -10.94
CA GLY A 111 -2.97 -8.68 -12.29
C GLY A 111 -1.90 -7.61 -12.39
N LYS A 112 -0.93 -7.83 -13.26
CA LYS A 112 0.17 -6.87 -13.44
C LYS A 112 -0.33 -5.50 -13.89
N GLU A 113 -1.39 -5.46 -14.68
CA GLU A 113 -1.96 -4.20 -15.17
C GLU A 113 -2.55 -3.37 -14.02
N GLU A 114 -3.19 -4.03 -13.06
CA GLU A 114 -3.74 -3.35 -11.89
C GLU A 114 -2.63 -2.75 -11.04
N ILE A 115 -1.58 -3.53 -10.80
CA ILE A 115 -0.42 -3.05 -10.02
C ILE A 115 0.24 -1.89 -10.76
N GLN A 116 0.44 -2.03 -12.07
CA GLN A 116 1.10 -1.00 -12.86
C GLN A 116 0.30 0.30 -12.86
N SER A 117 -1.04 0.23 -12.88
CA SER A 117 -1.87 1.43 -12.86
C SER A 117 -1.69 2.23 -11.58
N VAL A 118 -1.47 1.56 -10.46
CA VAL A 118 -1.17 2.22 -9.18
C VAL A 118 0.21 2.87 -9.24
N LEU A 119 1.21 2.14 -9.73
CA LEU A 119 2.58 2.63 -9.82
C LEU A 119 2.73 3.81 -10.78
N ASP A 120 1.94 3.83 -11.86
CA ASP A 120 2.03 4.87 -12.90
C ASP A 120 1.15 6.07 -12.62
N HIS A 121 0.34 6.03 -11.57
CA HIS A 121 -0.60 7.10 -11.29
C HIS A 121 0.11 8.44 -11.03
N ASP A 122 -0.44 9.50 -11.58
CA ASP A 122 0.06 10.87 -11.36
C ASP A 122 -0.58 11.44 -10.09
N TRP A 123 0.15 11.36 -9.00
CA TRP A 123 -0.37 11.76 -7.68
C TRP A 123 -0.59 13.26 -7.54
N ARG A 124 -0.11 14.07 -8.51
CA ARG A 124 -0.38 15.51 -8.49
C ARG A 124 -1.85 15.83 -8.72
N THR A 125 -2.60 14.89 -9.31
CA THR A 125 -4.03 15.06 -9.58
C THR A 125 -4.92 14.54 -8.45
N SER A 126 -4.35 13.92 -7.45
CA SER A 126 -5.09 13.30 -6.35
C SER A 126 -5.33 14.25 -5.19
N SER A 127 -6.23 13.88 -4.28
CA SER A 127 -6.51 14.68 -3.09
C SER A 127 -5.32 14.66 -2.14
N SER A 128 -4.75 15.83 -1.88
CA SER A 128 -3.61 15.97 -0.99
C SER A 128 -4.04 15.91 0.47
N LEU A 129 -3.25 15.21 1.29
CA LEU A 129 -3.44 15.14 2.73
C LEU A 129 -2.48 16.07 3.46
N GLU A 130 -1.63 16.77 2.71
CA GLU A 130 -0.72 17.75 3.29
C GLU A 130 -1.45 19.06 3.56
N SER A 131 -1.20 19.63 4.71
CA SER A 131 -1.78 20.92 5.08
C SER A 131 -0.89 22.08 4.69
#